data_e03efec5990d1c27dea5991227bcd429
#
_entry.id   e03efec5990d1c27dea5991227bcd429
#
_cell.length_a   1.000
_cell.length_b   1.000
_cell.length_c   1.000
_cell.angle_alpha   90.00
_cell.angle_beta   90.00
_cell.angle_gamma   90.00
#
_symmetry.space_group_name_H-M   'P 1'
#
loop_
_entity.id
_entity.type
_entity.pdbx_description
1 polymer ?
#
loop_
_entity_poly.entity_id
_entity_poly.type
_entity_poly.pdbx_seq_one_letter_code
_entity_poly.pdbx_strand_id
1 'polypeptide(L)'
;SSNATFPTAMHVAAVIALDEQLQPAVRRLRDTLNRKSKQFAKIVKIGRTHLQDATPLTLGQEFSGYVSQLDHGLAHVEGALPHLCELALGGTAVGTGLNAHPRFAVLVAAELAQFTGLPFVTAPNKFEALASCDGVVHAHGALKTLAASLMKIANDVRWLASGPRCGIGELSIPENEPGSSIMPGKVNPTQSESLTMLCCQVFGNDVAINLGGASGNFELNVFRPLVIRNFLHSASLLANG
;
A
#
# COMPACT_ATOMS: atom_id res chain seq x y z
N SER A 1 12.27 -27.34 0.73
CA SER A 1 13.51 -26.54 0.72
C SER A 1 13.21 -25.07 0.95
N SER A 2 13.98 -24.41 1.79
CA SER A 2 13.82 -22.97 2.05
C SER A 2 14.03 -22.11 0.79
N ASN A 3 14.77 -22.59 -0.20
CA ASN A 3 15.04 -21.82 -1.40
C ASN A 3 13.86 -21.76 -2.40
N ALA A 4 13.03 -22.77 -2.50
CA ALA A 4 11.85 -22.76 -3.38
C ALA A 4 10.55 -22.46 -2.62
N THR A 5 10.37 -23.01 -1.43
CA THR A 5 9.11 -22.91 -0.67
C THR A 5 8.96 -21.54 -0.01
N PHE A 6 10.01 -21.00 0.58
CA PHE A 6 9.94 -19.72 1.30
C PHE A 6 9.59 -18.53 0.38
N PRO A 7 10.26 -18.31 -0.78
CA PRO A 7 9.87 -17.23 -1.69
C PRO A 7 8.46 -17.43 -2.26
N THR A 8 8.03 -18.67 -2.50
CA THR A 8 6.64 -18.95 -2.89
C THR A 8 5.66 -18.49 -1.81
N ALA A 9 5.92 -18.87 -0.54
CA ALA A 9 5.09 -18.43 0.58
C ALA A 9 5.09 -16.90 0.75
N MET A 10 6.21 -16.24 0.50
CA MET A 10 6.29 -14.77 0.50
C MET A 10 5.34 -14.16 -0.54
N HIS A 11 5.39 -14.64 -1.77
CA HIS A 11 4.55 -14.15 -2.86
C HIS A 11 3.06 -14.39 -2.56
N VAL A 12 2.69 -15.60 -2.13
CA VAL A 12 1.31 -15.91 -1.75
C VAL A 12 0.82 -15.02 -0.63
N ALA A 13 1.59 -14.85 0.44
CA ALA A 13 1.23 -13.99 1.56
C ALA A 13 1.09 -12.50 1.13
N ALA A 14 1.99 -12.04 0.26
CA ALA A 14 1.94 -10.66 -0.25
C ALA A 14 0.67 -10.43 -1.09
N VAL A 15 0.34 -11.33 -2.03
CA VAL A 15 -0.86 -11.21 -2.87
C VAL A 15 -2.13 -11.24 -2.02
N ILE A 16 -2.24 -12.17 -1.07
CA ILE A 16 -3.39 -12.25 -0.15
C ILE A 16 -3.55 -10.96 0.65
N ALA A 17 -2.46 -10.42 1.22
CA ALA A 17 -2.52 -9.18 1.99
C ALA A 17 -2.97 -7.98 1.13
N LEU A 18 -2.55 -7.92 -0.13
CA LEU A 18 -2.97 -6.86 -1.05
C LEU A 18 -4.43 -7.01 -1.47
N ASP A 19 -4.85 -8.22 -1.84
CA ASP A 19 -6.17 -8.48 -2.40
C ASP A 19 -7.27 -8.44 -1.32
N GLU A 20 -7.07 -9.15 -0.21
CA GLU A 20 -8.11 -9.32 0.81
C GLU A 20 -8.16 -8.19 1.84
N GLN A 21 -7.06 -7.46 2.06
CA GLN A 21 -6.98 -6.45 3.12
C GLN A 21 -6.80 -5.04 2.56
N LEU A 22 -5.72 -4.79 1.82
CA LEU A 22 -5.35 -3.44 1.42
C LEU A 22 -6.32 -2.85 0.40
N GLN A 23 -6.54 -3.53 -0.73
CA GLN A 23 -7.38 -2.97 -1.79
C GLN A 23 -8.82 -2.68 -1.32
N PRO A 24 -9.50 -3.57 -0.57
CA PRO A 24 -10.83 -3.25 -0.04
C PRO A 24 -10.83 -2.04 0.90
N ALA A 25 -9.80 -1.87 1.73
CA ALA A 25 -9.67 -0.73 2.63
C ALA A 25 -9.51 0.59 1.86
N VAL A 26 -8.60 0.62 0.89
CA VAL A 26 -8.38 1.80 0.04
C VAL A 26 -9.62 2.15 -0.79
N ARG A 27 -10.34 1.14 -1.32
CA ARG A 27 -11.62 1.35 -2.02
C ARG A 27 -12.67 1.98 -1.11
N ARG A 28 -12.79 1.54 0.14
CA ARG A 28 -13.73 2.15 1.11
C ARG A 28 -13.42 3.62 1.38
N LEU A 29 -12.14 3.96 1.56
CA LEU A 29 -11.72 5.35 1.75
C LEU A 29 -11.99 6.17 0.49
N ARG A 30 -11.61 5.67 -0.68
CA ARG A 30 -11.85 6.32 -1.98
C ARG A 30 -13.34 6.61 -2.18
N ASP A 31 -14.21 5.64 -1.92
CA ASP A 31 -15.66 5.79 -2.08
C ASP A 31 -16.22 6.81 -1.09
N THR A 32 -15.69 6.86 0.12
CA THR A 32 -16.06 7.85 1.13
C THR A 32 -15.68 9.26 0.68
N LEU A 33 -14.46 9.46 0.21
CA LEU A 33 -14.01 10.74 -0.34
C LEU A 33 -14.81 11.14 -1.60
N ASN A 34 -15.19 10.18 -2.44
CA ASN A 34 -16.03 10.43 -3.61
C ASN A 34 -17.44 10.90 -3.22
N ARG A 35 -18.03 10.32 -2.17
CA ARG A 35 -19.32 10.84 -1.62
C ARG A 35 -19.17 12.26 -1.11
N LYS A 36 -18.06 12.55 -0.40
CA LYS A 36 -17.75 13.91 0.09
C LYS A 36 -17.53 14.89 -1.06
N SER A 37 -16.80 14.50 -2.10
CA SER A 37 -16.61 15.32 -3.30
C SER A 37 -17.95 15.75 -3.91
N LYS A 38 -18.89 14.80 -4.06
CA LYS A 38 -20.24 15.10 -4.57
C LYS A 38 -21.05 15.99 -3.61
N GLN A 39 -20.98 15.72 -2.30
CA GLN A 39 -21.66 16.52 -1.27
C GLN A 39 -21.17 17.98 -1.27
N PHE A 40 -19.88 18.19 -1.50
CA PHE A 40 -19.24 19.49 -1.44
C PHE A 40 -19.14 20.21 -2.81
N ALA A 41 -19.78 19.66 -3.86
CA ALA A 41 -19.64 20.16 -5.23
C ALA A 41 -20.03 21.63 -5.43
N LYS A 42 -20.90 22.19 -4.55
CA LYS A 42 -21.38 23.57 -4.64
C LYS A 42 -20.74 24.51 -3.61
N ILE A 43 -19.84 24.01 -2.78
CA ILE A 43 -19.16 24.84 -1.76
C ILE A 43 -17.96 25.50 -2.39
N VAL A 44 -18.07 26.79 -2.69
CA VAL A 44 -16.98 27.59 -3.25
C VAL A 44 -16.01 27.98 -2.13
N LYS A 45 -14.72 27.80 -2.39
CA LYS A 45 -13.63 28.17 -1.48
C LYS A 45 -12.47 28.78 -2.27
N ILE A 46 -11.52 29.37 -1.55
CA ILE A 46 -10.26 29.77 -2.14
C ILE A 46 -9.35 28.56 -2.36
N GLY A 47 -8.73 28.43 -3.52
CA GLY A 47 -7.63 27.51 -3.77
C GLY A 47 -6.34 28.11 -3.21
N ARG A 48 -5.39 27.24 -2.83
CA ARG A 48 -4.09 27.66 -2.29
C ARG A 48 -2.94 27.01 -3.03
N THR A 49 -1.94 27.81 -3.34
CA THR A 49 -0.61 27.36 -3.78
C THR A 49 0.42 28.01 -2.87
N HIS A 50 1.45 27.27 -2.46
CA HIS A 50 2.42 27.73 -1.44
C HIS A 50 1.75 28.13 -0.10
N LEU A 51 0.58 27.57 0.21
CA LEU A 51 -0.30 27.98 1.33
C LEU A 51 -0.81 29.42 1.23
N GLN A 52 -0.63 30.09 0.09
CA GLN A 52 -1.13 31.43 -0.18
C GLN A 52 -2.41 31.36 -1.02
N ASP A 53 -3.24 32.39 -0.91
CA ASP A 53 -4.48 32.50 -1.66
C ASP A 53 -4.21 32.51 -3.17
N ALA A 54 -4.96 31.67 -3.90
CA ALA A 54 -4.88 31.57 -5.35
C ALA A 54 -6.26 31.88 -5.98
N THR A 55 -6.75 31.03 -6.88
CA THR A 55 -8.03 31.20 -7.54
C THR A 55 -9.12 30.36 -6.86
N PRO A 56 -10.42 30.75 -6.96
CA PRO A 56 -11.51 29.96 -6.41
C PRO A 56 -11.66 28.60 -7.09
N LEU A 57 -12.06 27.61 -6.30
CA LEU A 57 -12.53 26.29 -6.73
C LEU A 57 -13.67 25.85 -5.79
N THR A 58 -14.25 24.69 -6.02
CA THR A 58 -15.15 24.10 -5.04
C THR A 58 -14.41 23.10 -4.15
N LEU A 59 -14.86 22.95 -2.91
CA LEU A 59 -14.36 21.93 -2.00
C LEU A 59 -14.53 20.53 -2.60
N GLY A 60 -15.61 20.31 -3.38
CA GLY A 60 -15.84 19.07 -4.12
C GLY A 60 -14.76 18.80 -5.17
N GLN A 61 -14.28 19.82 -5.88
CA GLN A 61 -13.17 19.70 -6.85
C GLN A 61 -11.87 19.33 -6.13
N GLU A 62 -11.58 19.94 -4.99
CA GLU A 62 -10.41 19.57 -4.17
C GLU A 62 -10.45 18.12 -3.74
N PHE A 63 -11.60 17.65 -3.20
CA PHE A 63 -11.78 16.24 -2.82
C PHE A 63 -11.74 15.28 -4.01
N SER A 64 -12.15 15.70 -5.21
CA SER A 64 -12.05 14.86 -6.41
C SER A 64 -10.59 14.54 -6.79
N GLY A 65 -9.66 15.46 -6.49
CA GLY A 65 -8.22 15.20 -6.61
C GLY A 65 -7.73 14.07 -5.70
N TYR A 66 -8.24 14.03 -4.46
CA TYR A 66 -7.92 12.94 -3.52
C TYR A 66 -8.46 11.58 -4.00
N VAL A 67 -9.68 11.57 -4.55
CA VAL A 67 -10.27 10.37 -5.17
C VAL A 67 -9.38 9.85 -6.29
N SER A 68 -8.96 10.72 -7.19
CA SER A 68 -8.09 10.36 -8.32
C SER A 68 -6.74 9.81 -7.86
N GLN A 69 -6.14 10.38 -6.79
CA GLN A 69 -4.90 9.84 -6.23
C GLN A 69 -5.08 8.39 -5.71
N LEU A 70 -6.21 8.09 -5.08
CA LEU A 70 -6.49 6.72 -4.61
C LEU A 70 -6.82 5.76 -5.74
N ASP A 71 -7.52 6.20 -6.79
CA ASP A 71 -7.76 5.40 -7.99
C ASP A 71 -6.45 5.01 -8.68
N HIS A 72 -5.52 5.96 -8.83
CA HIS A 72 -4.18 5.66 -9.34
C HIS A 72 -3.39 4.75 -8.40
N GLY A 73 -3.48 4.96 -7.08
CA GLY A 73 -2.84 4.09 -6.10
C GLY A 73 -3.31 2.64 -6.20
N LEU A 74 -4.62 2.43 -6.34
CA LEU A 74 -5.20 1.10 -6.58
C LEU A 74 -4.69 0.48 -7.89
N ALA A 75 -4.67 1.25 -8.98
CA ALA A 75 -4.17 0.78 -10.27
C ALA A 75 -2.68 0.39 -10.21
N HIS A 76 -1.86 1.12 -9.46
CA HIS A 76 -0.45 0.76 -9.24
C HIS A 76 -0.30 -0.57 -8.48
N VAL A 77 -1.10 -0.78 -7.43
CA VAL A 77 -1.11 -2.05 -6.68
C VAL A 77 -1.57 -3.20 -7.57
N GLU A 78 -2.66 -3.03 -8.31
CA GLU A 78 -3.17 -4.02 -9.27
C GLU A 78 -2.12 -4.36 -10.35
N GLY A 79 -1.42 -3.36 -10.86
CA GLY A 79 -0.36 -3.54 -11.86
C GLY A 79 0.85 -4.33 -11.36
N ALA A 80 1.07 -4.39 -10.04
CA ALA A 80 2.16 -5.16 -9.45
C ALA A 80 1.81 -6.64 -9.20
N LEU A 81 0.52 -7.00 -9.16
CA LEU A 81 0.08 -8.36 -8.84
C LEU A 81 0.57 -9.43 -9.83
N PRO A 82 0.60 -9.23 -11.17
CA PRO A 82 1.02 -10.27 -12.09
C PRO A 82 2.39 -10.87 -11.76
N HIS A 83 3.40 -10.03 -11.47
CA HIS A 83 4.73 -10.52 -11.12
C HIS A 83 4.76 -11.20 -9.73
N LEU A 84 3.96 -10.74 -8.77
CA LEU A 84 3.82 -11.41 -7.47
C LEU A 84 3.13 -12.78 -7.59
N CYS A 85 2.29 -13.00 -8.60
CA CYS A 85 1.63 -14.27 -8.83
C CYS A 85 2.53 -15.33 -9.47
N GLU A 86 3.75 -14.99 -9.90
CA GLU A 86 4.73 -15.92 -10.44
C GLU A 86 5.50 -16.62 -9.33
N LEU A 87 5.34 -17.95 -9.22
CA LEU A 87 5.84 -18.73 -8.09
C LEU A 87 7.15 -19.46 -8.39
N ALA A 88 8.10 -19.35 -7.46
CA ALA A 88 9.42 -20.00 -7.54
C ALA A 88 9.37 -21.52 -7.36
N LEU A 89 8.30 -22.06 -6.76
CA LEU A 89 8.22 -23.46 -6.38
C LEU A 89 8.38 -24.39 -7.59
N GLY A 90 9.19 -25.43 -7.41
CA GLY A 90 9.61 -26.36 -8.47
C GLY A 90 11.03 -26.11 -8.97
N GLY A 91 11.63 -24.94 -8.71
CA GLY A 91 13.04 -24.69 -9.04
C GLY A 91 14.04 -25.48 -8.18
N THR A 92 13.58 -26.01 -7.05
CA THR A 92 14.37 -26.79 -6.07
C THR A 92 15.52 -25.97 -5.46
N ALA A 93 16.76 -26.43 -5.57
CA ALA A 93 17.88 -25.78 -4.91
C ALA A 93 18.34 -24.50 -5.59
N VAL A 94 18.46 -24.50 -6.92
CA VAL A 94 19.09 -23.42 -7.69
C VAL A 94 18.33 -23.00 -8.95
N GLY A 95 17.17 -23.61 -9.23
CA GLY A 95 16.33 -23.26 -10.38
C GLY A 95 16.22 -24.37 -11.45
N THR A 96 17.03 -25.43 -11.36
CA THR A 96 17.06 -26.51 -12.34
C THR A 96 15.92 -27.52 -12.21
N GLY A 97 15.20 -27.53 -11.08
CA GLY A 97 14.17 -28.51 -10.79
C GLY A 97 14.71 -29.93 -10.51
N LEU A 98 15.98 -30.05 -10.14
CA LEU A 98 16.64 -31.34 -9.90
C LEU A 98 15.87 -32.14 -8.85
N ASN A 99 15.63 -33.44 -9.17
CA ASN A 99 14.86 -34.38 -8.35
C ASN A 99 13.38 -34.03 -8.11
N ALA A 100 12.81 -33.11 -8.87
CA ALA A 100 11.38 -32.82 -8.86
C ALA A 100 10.68 -33.51 -10.05
N HIS A 101 9.41 -33.91 -9.86
CA HIS A 101 8.59 -34.38 -10.97
C HIS A 101 8.40 -33.25 -12.01
N PRO A 102 8.49 -33.55 -13.33
CA PRO A 102 8.43 -32.47 -14.38
C PRO A 102 7.19 -31.57 -14.32
N ARG A 103 6.07 -32.09 -13.85
CA ARG A 103 4.82 -31.33 -13.72
C ARG A 103 4.63 -30.67 -12.35
N PHE A 104 5.54 -30.86 -11.40
CA PHE A 104 5.37 -30.40 -10.01
C PHE A 104 5.12 -28.89 -9.93
N ALA A 105 5.94 -28.09 -10.58
CA ALA A 105 5.84 -26.62 -10.52
C ALA A 105 4.48 -26.11 -11.02
N VAL A 106 4.01 -26.67 -12.16
CA VAL A 106 2.73 -26.26 -12.76
C VAL A 106 1.54 -26.72 -11.91
N LEU A 107 1.58 -27.96 -11.41
CA LEU A 107 0.49 -28.51 -10.60
C LEU A 107 0.34 -27.75 -9.28
N VAL A 108 1.44 -27.47 -8.59
CA VAL A 108 1.39 -26.73 -7.32
C VAL A 108 0.86 -25.30 -7.52
N ALA A 109 1.28 -24.60 -8.57
CA ALA A 109 0.77 -23.28 -8.87
C ALA A 109 -0.76 -23.33 -9.15
N ALA A 110 -1.21 -24.32 -9.90
CA ALA A 110 -2.64 -24.51 -10.18
C ALA A 110 -3.45 -24.83 -8.91
N GLU A 111 -2.92 -25.70 -8.03
CA GLU A 111 -3.57 -26.00 -6.73
C GLU A 111 -3.65 -24.76 -5.83
N LEU A 112 -2.58 -23.95 -5.75
CA LEU A 112 -2.59 -22.70 -5.01
C LEU A 112 -3.59 -21.70 -5.60
N ALA A 113 -3.69 -21.59 -6.92
CA ALA A 113 -4.67 -20.76 -7.59
C ALA A 113 -6.11 -21.21 -7.29
N GLN A 114 -6.36 -22.52 -7.34
CA GLN A 114 -7.67 -23.07 -7.01
C GLN A 114 -8.04 -22.85 -5.54
N PHE A 115 -7.07 -23.10 -4.64
CA PHE A 115 -7.29 -22.97 -3.19
C PHE A 115 -7.55 -21.54 -2.74
N THR A 116 -6.86 -20.57 -3.35
CA THR A 116 -6.95 -19.14 -2.96
C THR A 116 -7.94 -18.34 -3.81
N GLY A 117 -8.32 -18.82 -4.99
CA GLY A 117 -9.07 -18.03 -5.98
C GLY A 117 -8.22 -16.95 -6.67
N LEU A 118 -6.90 -16.93 -6.45
CA LEU A 118 -5.97 -15.92 -6.98
C LEU A 118 -5.17 -16.51 -8.16
N PRO A 119 -4.73 -15.68 -9.14
CA PRO A 119 -4.19 -16.15 -10.42
C PRO A 119 -2.72 -16.58 -10.34
N PHE A 120 -2.36 -17.40 -9.37
CA PHE A 120 -1.00 -17.92 -9.24
C PHE A 120 -0.60 -18.80 -10.42
N VAL A 121 0.61 -18.56 -10.92
CA VAL A 121 1.22 -19.34 -12.00
C VAL A 121 2.65 -19.74 -11.64
N THR A 122 3.18 -20.73 -12.33
CA THR A 122 4.59 -21.07 -12.17
C THR A 122 5.46 -20.01 -12.85
N ALA A 123 6.48 -19.48 -12.17
CA ALA A 123 7.39 -18.49 -12.75
C ALA A 123 8.05 -19.03 -14.03
N PRO A 124 8.13 -18.23 -15.09
CA PRO A 124 8.71 -18.65 -16.38
C PRO A 124 10.21 -18.91 -16.27
N ASN A 125 10.90 -18.20 -15.37
CA ASN A 125 12.31 -18.39 -15.08
C ASN A 125 12.53 -18.70 -13.60
N LYS A 126 12.89 -19.95 -13.28
CA LYS A 126 13.10 -20.39 -11.91
C LYS A 126 14.40 -19.86 -11.29
N PHE A 127 15.38 -19.52 -12.09
CA PHE A 127 16.64 -18.95 -11.59
C PHE A 127 16.43 -17.55 -11.04
N GLU A 128 15.72 -16.70 -11.77
CA GLU A 128 15.29 -15.39 -11.31
C GLU A 128 14.38 -15.50 -10.09
N ALA A 129 13.31 -16.27 -10.17
CA ALA A 129 12.31 -16.39 -9.12
C ALA A 129 12.85 -16.90 -7.77
N LEU A 130 13.97 -17.65 -7.79
CA LEU A 130 14.65 -18.14 -6.58
C LEU A 130 15.63 -17.10 -6.00
N ALA A 131 16.29 -16.31 -6.83
CA ALA A 131 17.38 -15.43 -6.43
C ALA A 131 16.97 -13.97 -6.23
N SER A 132 15.93 -13.55 -6.94
CA SER A 132 15.44 -12.17 -6.92
C SER A 132 14.31 -11.97 -5.90
N CYS A 133 14.12 -10.71 -5.48
CA CYS A 133 12.95 -10.25 -4.74
C CYS A 133 12.22 -9.14 -5.53
N ASP A 134 12.44 -9.02 -6.84
CA ASP A 134 12.02 -7.90 -7.66
C ASP A 134 10.50 -7.68 -7.66
N GLY A 135 9.71 -8.75 -7.68
CA GLY A 135 8.26 -8.68 -7.58
C GLY A 135 7.80 -8.01 -6.27
N VAL A 136 8.44 -8.35 -5.15
CA VAL A 136 8.12 -7.77 -3.84
C VAL A 136 8.62 -6.33 -3.73
N VAL A 137 9.82 -6.03 -4.25
CA VAL A 137 10.37 -4.67 -4.29
C VAL A 137 9.50 -3.76 -5.13
N HIS A 138 9.10 -4.19 -6.33
CA HIS A 138 8.22 -3.43 -7.22
C HIS A 138 6.85 -3.17 -6.58
N ALA A 139 6.24 -4.20 -6.03
CA ALA A 139 4.93 -4.06 -5.36
C ALA A 139 5.01 -3.12 -4.14
N HIS A 140 6.11 -3.15 -3.37
CA HIS A 140 6.28 -2.20 -2.28
C HIS A 140 6.48 -0.77 -2.78
N GLY A 141 7.07 -0.56 -3.94
CA GLY A 141 7.10 0.73 -4.64
C GLY A 141 5.69 1.29 -4.89
N ALA A 142 4.73 0.45 -5.25
CA ALA A 142 3.32 0.84 -5.35
C ALA A 142 2.73 1.22 -3.98
N LEU A 143 3.03 0.47 -2.91
CA LEU A 143 2.62 0.80 -1.54
C LEU A 143 3.20 2.14 -1.07
N LYS A 144 4.47 2.39 -1.36
CA LYS A 144 5.13 3.68 -1.08
C LYS A 144 4.43 4.84 -1.80
N THR A 145 4.07 4.66 -3.06
CA THR A 145 3.35 5.69 -3.83
C THR A 145 1.97 5.96 -3.22
N LEU A 146 1.25 4.92 -2.82
CA LEU A 146 -0.03 5.05 -2.10
C LEU A 146 0.16 5.79 -0.77
N ALA A 147 1.20 5.45 0.01
CA ALA A 147 1.51 6.14 1.27
C ALA A 147 1.80 7.63 1.06
N ALA A 148 2.49 8.01 -0.03
CA ALA A 148 2.72 9.41 -0.36
C ALA A 148 1.41 10.17 -0.64
N SER A 149 0.48 9.54 -1.37
CA SER A 149 -0.86 10.10 -1.61
C SER A 149 -1.65 10.25 -0.30
N LEU A 150 -1.68 9.22 0.53
CA LEU A 150 -2.37 9.24 1.82
C LEU A 150 -1.80 10.29 2.77
N MET A 151 -0.49 10.44 2.83
CA MET A 151 0.16 11.49 3.63
C MET A 151 -0.27 12.89 3.18
N LYS A 152 -0.30 13.13 1.87
CA LYS A 152 -0.76 14.41 1.31
C LYS A 152 -2.23 14.66 1.67
N ILE A 153 -3.11 13.70 1.49
CA ILE A 153 -4.54 13.82 1.80
C ILE A 153 -4.74 14.10 3.30
N ALA A 154 -4.08 13.35 4.18
CA ALA A 154 -4.17 13.53 5.62
C ALA A 154 -3.69 14.91 6.07
N ASN A 155 -2.60 15.40 5.49
CA ASN A 155 -2.09 16.74 5.79
C ASN A 155 -3.03 17.84 5.31
N ASP A 156 -3.62 17.72 4.12
CA ASP A 156 -4.61 18.70 3.65
C ASP A 156 -5.84 18.74 4.57
N VAL A 157 -6.36 17.58 4.97
CA VAL A 157 -7.50 17.52 5.91
C VAL A 157 -7.13 18.17 7.24
N ARG A 158 -5.93 17.94 7.78
CA ARG A 158 -5.46 18.60 9.01
C ARG A 158 -5.39 20.13 8.86
N TRP A 159 -4.84 20.61 7.75
CA TRP A 159 -4.76 22.05 7.48
C TRP A 159 -6.15 22.67 7.36
N LEU A 160 -7.03 22.08 6.57
CA LEU A 160 -8.39 22.57 6.36
C LEU A 160 -9.22 22.57 7.65
N ALA A 161 -8.94 21.64 8.57
CA ALA A 161 -9.62 21.53 9.86
C ALA A 161 -8.94 22.34 10.98
N SER A 162 -7.84 23.04 10.70
CA SER A 162 -7.07 23.75 11.72
C SER A 162 -7.82 24.94 12.31
N GLY A 163 -7.63 25.18 13.59
CA GLY A 163 -8.24 26.29 14.32
C GLY A 163 -9.38 25.86 15.23
N PRO A 164 -10.65 26.30 15.01
CA PRO A 164 -11.14 27.07 13.84
C PRO A 164 -10.88 28.58 13.89
N ARG A 165 -10.61 29.17 15.06
CA ARG A 165 -10.56 30.66 15.20
C ARG A 165 -9.26 31.27 14.69
N CYS A 166 -8.13 30.61 14.93
CA CYS A 166 -6.78 31.05 14.54
C CYS A 166 -6.13 30.13 13.52
N GLY A 167 -6.90 29.40 12.75
CA GLY A 167 -6.48 28.52 11.68
C GLY A 167 -7.36 28.67 10.46
N ILE A 168 -7.33 27.69 9.55
CA ILE A 168 -8.09 27.73 8.30
C ILE A 168 -9.60 27.50 8.53
N GLY A 169 -9.96 26.49 9.32
CA GLY A 169 -11.34 26.27 9.77
C GLY A 169 -12.36 25.99 8.66
N GLU A 170 -11.94 25.46 7.51
CA GLU A 170 -12.83 25.15 6.37
C GLU A 170 -13.52 23.79 6.50
N LEU A 171 -12.96 22.88 7.31
CA LEU A 171 -13.54 21.58 7.62
C LEU A 171 -13.81 21.46 9.12
N SER A 172 -14.95 20.85 9.46
CA SER A 172 -15.21 20.34 10.80
C SER A 172 -15.03 18.82 10.78
N ILE A 173 -14.12 18.32 11.58
CA ILE A 173 -13.86 16.88 11.73
C ILE A 173 -14.64 16.33 12.93
N PRO A 174 -15.03 15.03 12.92
CA PRO A 174 -15.70 14.42 14.06
C PRO A 174 -14.78 14.40 15.30
N GLU A 175 -15.37 14.58 16.46
CA GLU A 175 -14.72 14.37 17.74
C GLU A 175 -14.68 12.87 18.06
N ASN A 176 -13.63 12.19 17.62
CA ASN A 176 -13.48 10.74 17.78
C ASN A 176 -12.86 10.34 19.13
N GLU A 177 -12.31 11.29 19.85
CA GLU A 177 -11.72 11.09 21.17
C GLU A 177 -11.91 12.31 22.05
N PRO A 178 -11.87 12.17 23.39
CA PRO A 178 -11.97 13.30 24.28
C PRO A 178 -10.90 14.35 23.95
N GLY A 179 -11.31 15.61 23.88
CA GLY A 179 -10.38 16.74 23.74
C GLY A 179 -9.42 16.84 24.94
N SER A 180 -8.54 17.84 24.91
CA SER A 180 -7.63 18.12 26.02
C SER A 180 -8.42 18.35 27.32
N SER A 181 -8.02 17.72 28.42
CA SER A 181 -8.61 17.97 29.76
C SER A 181 -8.44 19.42 30.22
N ILE A 182 -7.43 20.13 29.69
CA ILE A 182 -7.12 21.54 30.05
C ILE A 182 -7.86 22.51 29.12
N MET A 183 -8.19 22.08 27.90
CA MET A 183 -8.84 22.89 26.87
C MET A 183 -10.11 22.22 26.36
N PRO A 184 -11.25 22.32 27.05
CA PRO A 184 -12.50 21.70 26.61
C PRO A 184 -12.91 22.15 25.21
N GLY A 185 -13.39 21.21 24.38
CA GLY A 185 -13.81 21.49 23.01
C GLY A 185 -12.67 21.59 22.00
N LYS A 186 -11.42 21.33 22.37
CA LYS A 186 -10.30 21.24 21.45
C LYS A 186 -10.29 19.86 20.78
N VAL A 187 -10.78 19.80 19.56
CA VAL A 187 -10.78 18.56 18.75
C VAL A 187 -9.49 18.45 17.96
N ASN A 188 -8.69 17.42 18.25
CA ASN A 188 -7.43 17.19 17.56
C ASN A 188 -7.64 16.28 16.33
N PRO A 189 -6.87 16.46 15.22
CA PRO A 189 -6.97 15.63 14.02
C PRO A 189 -6.16 14.31 14.16
N THR A 190 -6.34 13.59 15.26
CA THR A 190 -5.47 12.47 15.66
C THR A 190 -5.49 11.31 14.68
N GLN A 191 -6.62 11.01 14.00
CA GLN A 191 -6.64 10.02 12.94
C GLN A 191 -5.75 10.43 11.75
N SER A 192 -5.83 11.68 11.33
CA SER A 192 -4.96 12.18 10.25
C SER A 192 -3.49 12.18 10.68
N GLU A 193 -3.19 12.46 11.94
CA GLU A 193 -1.83 12.39 12.49
C GLU A 193 -1.31 10.96 12.52
N SER A 194 -2.13 10.00 12.96
CA SER A 194 -1.82 8.57 12.91
C SER A 194 -1.53 8.12 11.49
N LEU A 195 -2.37 8.52 10.53
CA LEU A 195 -2.16 8.20 9.12
C LEU A 195 -0.83 8.75 8.57
N THR A 196 -0.44 9.97 8.95
CA THR A 196 0.87 10.50 8.54
C THR A 196 2.04 9.72 9.17
N MET A 197 1.92 9.30 10.43
CA MET A 197 2.95 8.50 11.10
C MET A 197 3.14 7.12 10.46
N LEU A 198 2.05 6.42 10.14
CA LEU A 198 2.16 5.12 9.46
C LEU A 198 2.75 5.24 8.05
N CYS A 199 2.46 6.34 7.33
CA CYS A 199 3.11 6.60 6.04
C CYS A 199 4.63 6.76 6.18
N CYS A 200 5.11 7.44 7.22
CA CYS A 200 6.55 7.51 7.52
C CYS A 200 7.15 6.11 7.75
N GLN A 201 6.43 5.23 8.46
CA GLN A 201 6.90 3.85 8.67
C GLN A 201 6.96 3.07 7.37
N VAL A 202 5.99 3.23 6.47
CA VAL A 202 6.01 2.61 5.13
C VAL A 202 7.22 3.08 4.32
N PHE A 203 7.58 4.36 4.37
CA PHE A 203 8.78 4.87 3.72
C PHE A 203 10.06 4.25 4.29
N GLY A 204 10.14 4.10 5.61
CA GLY A 204 11.26 3.41 6.26
C GLY A 204 11.35 1.92 5.86
N ASN A 205 10.24 1.23 5.80
CA ASN A 205 10.16 -0.15 5.33
C ASN A 205 10.61 -0.29 3.87
N ASP A 206 10.32 0.70 3.01
CA ASP A 206 10.75 0.71 1.61
C ASP A 206 12.28 0.69 1.48
N VAL A 207 12.97 1.46 2.29
CA VAL A 207 14.45 1.47 2.31
C VAL A 207 14.99 0.09 2.66
N ALA A 208 14.44 -0.56 3.69
CA ALA A 208 14.88 -1.90 4.10
C ALA A 208 14.59 -2.94 3.02
N ILE A 209 13.44 -2.87 2.34
CA ILE A 209 13.05 -3.78 1.26
C ILE A 209 13.96 -3.62 0.05
N ASN A 210 14.26 -2.38 -0.36
CA ASN A 210 15.15 -2.12 -1.51
C ASN A 210 16.56 -2.65 -1.25
N LEU A 211 17.12 -2.37 -0.07
CA LEU A 211 18.46 -2.88 0.29
C LEU A 211 18.45 -4.41 0.40
N GLY A 212 17.42 -4.99 1.02
CA GLY A 212 17.27 -6.44 1.11
C GLY A 212 17.11 -7.10 -0.26
N GLY A 213 16.33 -6.50 -1.16
CA GLY A 213 16.15 -6.98 -2.53
C GLY A 213 17.45 -6.97 -3.33
N ALA A 214 18.26 -5.91 -3.17
CA ALA A 214 19.56 -5.75 -3.84
C ALA A 214 20.68 -6.64 -3.28
N SER A 215 20.45 -7.34 -2.16
CA SER A 215 21.49 -8.06 -1.43
C SER A 215 21.56 -9.57 -1.77
N GLY A 216 20.90 -10.01 -2.84
CA GLY A 216 20.99 -11.39 -3.33
C GLY A 216 22.36 -11.70 -3.93
N ASN A 217 22.78 -12.97 -3.80
CA ASN A 217 24.02 -13.45 -4.39
C ASN A 217 23.78 -14.77 -5.10
N PHE A 218 24.08 -14.82 -6.39
CA PHE A 218 23.88 -16.00 -7.24
C PHE A 218 22.43 -16.52 -7.16
N GLU A 219 22.21 -17.74 -6.68
CA GLU A 219 20.90 -18.40 -6.71
C GLU A 219 20.08 -18.24 -5.41
N LEU A 220 20.50 -17.34 -4.51
CA LEU A 220 19.82 -17.13 -3.23
C LEU A 220 19.87 -15.66 -2.78
N ASN A 221 18.75 -15.17 -2.31
CA ASN A 221 18.70 -13.95 -1.49
C ASN A 221 18.36 -14.33 -0.03
N VAL A 222 19.31 -14.13 0.88
CA VAL A 222 19.17 -14.47 2.31
C VAL A 222 18.37 -13.42 3.10
N PHE A 223 18.08 -12.26 2.52
CA PHE A 223 17.34 -11.16 3.15
C PHE A 223 15.81 -11.33 3.09
N ARG A 224 15.32 -12.41 2.54
CA ARG A 224 13.87 -12.69 2.38
C ARG A 224 13.04 -12.44 3.65
N PRO A 225 13.44 -12.89 4.85
CA PRO A 225 12.68 -12.63 6.07
C PRO A 225 12.54 -11.13 6.37
N LEU A 226 13.59 -10.34 6.13
CA LEU A 226 13.55 -8.87 6.26
C LEU A 226 12.57 -8.28 5.24
N VAL A 227 12.67 -8.69 3.97
CA VAL A 227 11.86 -8.17 2.87
C VAL A 227 10.37 -8.45 3.13
N ILE A 228 9.99 -9.70 3.40
CA ILE A 228 8.57 -10.04 3.57
C ILE A 228 7.98 -9.47 4.85
N ARG A 229 8.74 -9.43 5.96
CA ARG A 229 8.26 -8.82 7.21
C ARG A 229 7.89 -7.35 6.99
N ASN A 230 8.78 -6.58 6.34
CA ASN A 230 8.54 -5.16 6.09
C ASN A 230 7.40 -4.95 5.08
N PHE A 231 7.28 -5.81 4.07
CA PHE A 231 6.18 -5.75 3.10
C PHE A 231 4.82 -5.96 3.77
N LEU A 232 4.64 -7.05 4.51
CA LEU A 232 3.38 -7.36 5.18
C LEU A 232 3.04 -6.32 6.25
N HIS A 233 4.04 -5.80 6.95
CA HIS A 233 3.86 -4.69 7.90
C HIS A 233 3.33 -3.44 7.19
N SER A 234 3.91 -3.04 6.05
CA SER A 234 3.42 -1.91 5.26
C SER A 234 2.00 -2.12 4.76
N ALA A 235 1.68 -3.30 4.22
CA ALA A 235 0.34 -3.62 3.75
C ALA A 235 -0.69 -3.54 4.89
N SER A 236 -0.35 -4.09 6.06
CA SER A 236 -1.21 -4.04 7.25
C SER A 236 -1.39 -2.61 7.78
N LEU A 237 -0.33 -1.81 7.85
CA LEU A 237 -0.43 -0.40 8.27
C LEU A 237 -1.36 0.39 7.35
N LEU A 238 -1.20 0.26 6.04
CA LEU A 238 -2.02 0.98 5.05
C LEU A 238 -3.47 0.48 4.99
N ALA A 239 -3.72 -0.78 5.33
CA ALA A 239 -5.08 -1.33 5.36
C ALA A 239 -5.88 -0.90 6.60
N ASN A 240 -5.20 -0.66 7.73
CA ASN A 240 -5.82 -0.36 9.02
C ASN A 240 -5.82 1.15 9.37
N GLY A 241 -5.01 1.96 8.71
CA GLY A 241 -4.95 3.41 8.90
C GLY A 241 -5.95 4.17 8.10
#